data_300a29c415daf5f5bdd94e1b8deb4428
#
_entry.id   300a29c415daf5f5bdd94e1b8deb4428
#
_cell.length_a   1.000
_cell.length_b   1.000
_cell.length_c   1.000
_cell.angle_alpha   90.00
_cell.angle_beta   90.00
_cell.angle_gamma   90.00
#
_symmetry.space_group_name_H-M   'P 1'
#
loop_
_entity.id
_entity.type
_entity.pdbx_description
1 polymer ?
#
loop_
_entity_poly.entity_id
_entity_poly.type
_entity_poly.pdbx_seq_one_letter_code
_entity_poly.pdbx_strand_id
1 'polypeptide(L)'
;MARFLKRGMDASAIKAADAAVRSTVEGILAQVDEKKDAAIRELSKKFDNWEPRDFRLTPAEIEKAISQVAKRDLDDIRFAQAQVRNFAQKQKDTMKDLEVETLPGVILGHRHIPVNAIGCYVPGGRYPMVASAHMSIVTARVAGVKRIIACAPPFKGGPHPAIVAAMHFGGADEIYVLGGVQAVAAMALGTETIAPVDMIVGPGNAYVAEAKRQLFGRVGIDLLAGPTETLVIADDSVDGEICATDLLGQAEHGPTSPAVLLTNSEKLARDTMNEVERLLKILPTADAAGKAWADFGEVIVCDSQDEMVQEADRIASEHVQVMTRDPDYFLNNMKNYGSLFLGSRTNVAYGDKVIGTNHTLPTKKAARYTGGLWVGKFLKTCTYQKVTTDQASSMIGEYCSRLCILEGFSAHAEQANVRVRRYGGRNVAYAQAAE
;
A
#
# COMPACT_ATOMS: atom_id res chain seq x y z
N MET A 1 17.46 28.67 -6.24
CA MET A 1 17.09 27.65 -7.25
C MET A 1 17.84 26.36 -6.96
N ALA A 2 17.13 25.24 -6.83
CA ALA A 2 17.70 23.96 -6.45
C ALA A 2 18.83 23.53 -7.40
N ARG A 3 19.97 23.13 -6.84
CA ARG A 3 21.19 22.74 -7.59
C ARG A 3 21.47 21.26 -7.36
N PHE A 4 21.63 20.51 -8.44
CA PHE A 4 21.98 19.09 -8.38
C PHE A 4 23.50 18.91 -8.34
N LEU A 5 24.03 18.38 -7.27
CA LEU A 5 25.42 17.91 -7.20
C LEU A 5 25.59 16.50 -7.76
N LYS A 6 24.54 15.69 -7.73
CA LYS A 6 24.44 14.37 -8.36
C LYS A 6 23.03 14.20 -8.96
N ARG A 7 22.94 13.55 -10.14
CA ARG A 7 21.69 13.20 -10.81
C ARG A 7 21.60 11.70 -11.03
N GLY A 8 20.37 11.18 -10.96
CA GLY A 8 20.05 9.80 -11.34
C GLY A 8 19.91 9.60 -12.86
N MET A 9 19.56 8.37 -13.27
CA MET A 9 19.32 7.99 -14.67
C MET A 9 18.16 8.73 -15.32
N ASP A 10 18.21 8.83 -16.65
CA ASP A 10 17.13 9.42 -17.45
C ASP A 10 15.86 8.57 -17.46
N ALA A 11 14.70 9.25 -17.47
CA ALA A 11 13.37 8.64 -17.45
C ALA A 11 13.05 7.75 -18.68
N SER A 12 13.76 7.90 -19.79
CA SER A 12 13.53 7.12 -21.02
C SER A 12 13.87 5.63 -20.87
N ALA A 13 14.96 5.33 -20.14
CA ALA A 13 15.39 3.96 -19.88
C ALA A 13 14.38 3.19 -18.98
N ILE A 14 13.74 3.90 -18.06
CA ILE A 14 12.73 3.33 -17.15
C ILE A 14 11.49 2.88 -17.90
N LYS A 15 11.03 3.64 -18.90
CA LYS A 15 9.81 3.32 -19.68
C LYS A 15 9.91 2.01 -20.47
N ALA A 16 11.07 1.73 -21.04
CA ALA A 16 11.29 0.49 -21.80
C ALA A 16 11.21 -0.76 -20.90
N ALA A 17 11.81 -0.69 -19.72
CA ALA A 17 11.73 -1.77 -18.72
C ALA A 17 10.29 -2.03 -18.24
N ASP A 18 9.52 -0.97 -17.99
CA ASP A 18 8.11 -1.08 -17.58
C ASP A 18 7.23 -1.76 -18.65
N ALA A 19 7.49 -1.57 -19.94
CA ALA A 19 6.75 -2.21 -21.02
C ALA A 19 6.96 -3.74 -21.06
N ALA A 20 8.20 -4.19 -20.88
CA ALA A 20 8.54 -5.63 -20.83
C ALA A 20 7.89 -6.32 -19.62
N VAL A 21 7.91 -5.67 -18.45
CA VAL A 21 7.22 -6.16 -17.23
C VAL A 21 5.73 -6.32 -17.48
N ARG A 22 5.09 -5.33 -18.11
CA ARG A 22 3.65 -5.36 -18.41
C ARG A 22 3.25 -6.58 -19.26
N SER A 23 3.92 -6.80 -20.38
CA SER A 23 3.63 -7.91 -21.28
C SER A 23 3.85 -9.27 -20.62
N THR A 24 4.91 -9.40 -19.81
CA THR A 24 5.19 -10.64 -19.06
C THR A 24 4.06 -10.94 -18.07
N VAL A 25 3.61 -9.94 -17.33
CA VAL A 25 2.54 -10.10 -16.32
C VAL A 25 1.22 -10.46 -16.99
N GLU A 26 0.86 -9.78 -18.09
CA GLU A 26 -0.35 -10.08 -18.85
C GLU A 26 -0.42 -11.54 -19.30
N GLY A 27 0.70 -12.08 -19.82
CA GLY A 27 0.79 -13.49 -20.21
C GLY A 27 0.62 -14.45 -19.02
N ILE A 28 1.19 -14.12 -17.86
CA ILE A 28 1.03 -14.95 -16.65
C ILE A 28 -0.41 -14.92 -16.15
N LEU A 29 -1.04 -13.75 -16.09
CA LEU A 29 -2.43 -13.62 -15.65
C LEU A 29 -3.39 -14.40 -16.55
N ALA A 30 -3.22 -14.30 -17.88
CA ALA A 30 -4.02 -15.06 -18.84
C ALA A 30 -3.84 -16.58 -18.66
N GLN A 31 -2.59 -17.04 -18.47
CA GLN A 31 -2.31 -18.46 -18.25
C GLN A 31 -2.98 -18.98 -16.96
N VAL A 32 -2.95 -18.21 -15.87
CA VAL A 32 -3.59 -18.60 -14.60
C VAL A 32 -5.12 -18.55 -14.74
N ASP A 33 -5.68 -17.58 -15.43
CA ASP A 33 -7.13 -17.51 -15.62
C ASP A 33 -7.67 -18.69 -16.43
N GLU A 34 -6.92 -19.16 -17.42
CA GLU A 34 -7.28 -20.31 -18.25
C GLU A 34 -7.04 -21.68 -17.58
N LYS A 35 -5.83 -21.89 -16.99
CA LYS A 35 -5.37 -23.22 -16.55
C LYS A 35 -5.38 -23.42 -15.03
N LYS A 36 -5.74 -22.42 -14.26
CA LYS A 36 -5.92 -22.46 -12.79
C LYS A 36 -4.73 -23.12 -12.04
N ASP A 37 -4.97 -24.15 -11.22
CA ASP A 37 -3.93 -24.85 -10.44
C ASP A 37 -2.83 -25.45 -11.32
N ALA A 38 -3.15 -25.90 -12.52
CA ALA A 38 -2.14 -26.40 -13.45
C ALA A 38 -1.12 -25.32 -13.84
N ALA A 39 -1.60 -24.09 -14.13
CA ALA A 39 -0.72 -22.95 -14.38
C ALA A 39 0.12 -22.58 -13.16
N ILE A 40 -0.49 -22.58 -11.96
CA ILE A 40 0.22 -22.28 -10.70
C ILE A 40 1.39 -23.23 -10.49
N ARG A 41 1.19 -24.55 -10.71
CA ARG A 41 2.25 -25.56 -10.59
C ARG A 41 3.37 -25.36 -11.60
N GLU A 42 3.01 -25.14 -12.87
CA GLU A 42 3.98 -24.87 -13.94
C GLU A 42 4.83 -23.64 -13.65
N LEU A 43 4.21 -22.53 -13.27
CA LEU A 43 4.87 -21.26 -12.98
C LEU A 43 5.73 -21.33 -11.70
N SER A 44 5.24 -21.97 -10.63
CA SER A 44 5.99 -22.17 -9.40
C SER A 44 7.23 -23.03 -9.62
N LYS A 45 7.09 -24.12 -10.39
CA LYS A 45 8.25 -24.94 -10.80
C LYS A 45 9.25 -24.12 -11.62
N LYS A 46 8.77 -23.32 -12.58
CA LYS A 46 9.60 -22.54 -13.50
C LYS A 46 10.37 -21.41 -12.78
N PHE A 47 9.70 -20.66 -11.92
CA PHE A 47 10.28 -19.43 -11.33
C PHE A 47 10.90 -19.66 -9.96
N ASP A 48 10.34 -20.58 -9.17
CA ASP A 48 10.73 -20.78 -7.78
C ASP A 48 11.41 -22.17 -7.56
N ASN A 49 11.47 -23.02 -8.60
CA ASN A 49 11.87 -24.43 -8.48
C ASN A 49 11.13 -25.14 -7.33
N TRP A 50 9.84 -24.87 -7.21
CA TRP A 50 8.99 -25.29 -6.10
C TRP A 50 7.75 -26.05 -6.60
N GLU A 51 7.63 -27.33 -6.23
CA GLU A 51 6.56 -28.23 -6.68
C GLU A 51 6.07 -29.09 -5.50
N PRO A 52 5.43 -28.50 -4.48
CA PRO A 52 4.91 -29.25 -3.34
C PRO A 52 3.66 -30.04 -3.73
N ARG A 53 3.27 -31.02 -2.90
CA ARG A 53 1.97 -31.67 -3.02
C ARG A 53 0.84 -30.63 -2.92
N ASP A 54 0.87 -29.80 -1.89
CA ASP A 54 -0.08 -28.72 -1.65
C ASP A 54 0.68 -27.43 -1.35
N PHE A 55 0.24 -26.31 -1.91
CA PHE A 55 0.81 -24.99 -1.60
C PHE A 55 0.37 -24.47 -0.25
N ARG A 56 -0.81 -24.90 0.24
CA ARG A 56 -1.33 -24.52 1.55
C ARG A 56 -0.64 -25.34 2.64
N LEU A 57 -0.17 -24.64 3.68
CA LEU A 57 0.39 -25.29 4.85
C LEU A 57 -0.72 -25.82 5.76
N THR A 58 -0.54 -27.04 6.23
CA THR A 58 -1.35 -27.64 7.30
C THR A 58 -0.99 -27.04 8.66
N PRO A 59 -1.89 -27.13 9.66
CA PRO A 59 -1.57 -26.69 11.02
C PRO A 59 -0.28 -27.32 11.57
N ALA A 60 -0.02 -28.58 11.32
CA ALA A 60 1.19 -29.29 11.75
C ALA A 60 2.46 -28.75 11.06
N GLU A 61 2.39 -28.38 9.79
CA GLU A 61 3.52 -27.74 9.09
C GLU A 61 3.78 -26.33 9.59
N ILE A 62 2.75 -25.58 9.96
CA ILE A 62 2.86 -24.27 10.58
C ILE A 62 3.53 -24.38 11.94
N GLU A 63 3.07 -25.30 12.80
CA GLU A 63 3.69 -25.54 14.11
C GLU A 63 5.16 -25.97 13.99
N LYS A 64 5.46 -26.87 13.04
CA LYS A 64 6.82 -27.29 12.73
C LYS A 64 7.69 -26.12 12.28
N ALA A 65 7.19 -25.23 11.44
CA ALA A 65 7.93 -24.03 11.04
C ALA A 65 8.19 -23.11 12.25
N ILE A 66 7.19 -22.84 13.07
CA ILE A 66 7.31 -22.00 14.26
C ILE A 66 8.36 -22.57 15.24
N SER A 67 8.39 -23.88 15.43
CA SER A 67 9.34 -24.54 16.33
C SER A 67 10.81 -24.39 15.91
N GLN A 68 11.07 -24.02 14.67
CA GLN A 68 12.43 -23.77 14.14
C GLN A 68 12.91 -22.33 14.37
N VAL A 69 12.04 -21.43 14.84
CA VAL A 69 12.39 -20.03 15.09
C VAL A 69 12.84 -19.87 16.54
N ALA A 70 13.95 -19.18 16.75
CA ALA A 70 14.44 -18.92 18.10
C ALA A 70 13.40 -18.14 18.92
N LYS A 71 13.32 -18.45 20.22
CA LYS A 71 12.37 -17.80 21.13
C LYS A 71 12.45 -16.28 21.07
N ARG A 72 13.66 -15.73 21.06
CA ARG A 72 13.92 -14.29 20.96
C ARG A 72 13.25 -13.70 19.71
N ASP A 73 13.46 -14.33 18.55
CA ASP A 73 12.92 -13.83 17.27
C ASP A 73 11.38 -13.90 17.25
N LEU A 74 10.79 -14.93 17.90
CA LEU A 74 9.33 -15.00 18.09
C LEU A 74 8.81 -13.88 19.00
N ASP A 75 9.56 -13.53 20.04
CA ASP A 75 9.20 -12.45 20.96
C ASP A 75 9.31 -11.09 20.24
N ASP A 76 10.33 -10.86 19.40
CA ASP A 76 10.50 -9.67 18.57
C ASP A 76 9.37 -9.52 17.53
N ILE A 77 8.96 -10.63 16.90
CA ILE A 77 7.80 -10.66 15.99
C ILE A 77 6.53 -10.22 16.72
N ARG A 78 6.29 -10.77 17.92
CA ARG A 78 5.10 -10.42 18.73
C ARG A 78 5.13 -8.96 19.18
N PHE A 79 6.31 -8.46 19.56
CA PHE A 79 6.48 -7.05 19.93
C PHE A 79 6.10 -6.14 18.74
N ALA A 80 6.66 -6.38 17.56
CA ALA A 80 6.37 -5.59 16.36
C ALA A 80 4.87 -5.63 16.02
N GLN A 81 4.26 -6.82 16.06
CA GLN A 81 2.82 -6.97 15.81
C GLN A 81 1.95 -6.23 16.83
N ALA A 82 2.37 -6.19 18.09
CA ALA A 82 1.66 -5.43 19.11
C ALA A 82 1.67 -3.92 18.82
N GLN A 83 2.80 -3.37 18.34
CA GLN A 83 2.89 -1.96 17.96
C GLN A 83 2.01 -1.64 16.75
N VAL A 84 2.07 -2.47 15.69
CA VAL A 84 1.21 -2.31 14.50
C VAL A 84 -0.27 -2.40 14.88
N ARG A 85 -0.65 -3.38 15.70
CA ARG A 85 -2.02 -3.55 16.19
C ARG A 85 -2.50 -2.34 16.98
N ASN A 86 -1.68 -1.84 17.89
CA ASN A 86 -2.01 -0.70 18.72
C ASN A 86 -2.25 0.55 17.87
N PHE A 87 -1.37 0.85 16.93
CA PHE A 87 -1.52 2.02 16.09
C PHE A 87 -2.72 1.90 15.14
N ALA A 88 -2.90 0.75 14.49
CA ALA A 88 -4.06 0.47 13.64
C ALA A 88 -5.38 0.57 14.42
N GLN A 89 -5.41 0.13 15.68
CA GLN A 89 -6.62 0.27 16.53
C GLN A 89 -6.92 1.73 16.80
N LYS A 90 -5.91 2.54 17.15
CA LYS A 90 -6.11 3.99 17.36
C LYS A 90 -6.57 4.71 16.10
N GLN A 91 -6.07 4.32 14.93
CA GLN A 91 -6.60 4.82 13.65
C GLN A 91 -8.07 4.44 13.47
N LYS A 92 -8.44 3.18 13.74
CA LYS A 92 -9.82 2.72 13.65
C LYS A 92 -10.76 3.47 14.59
N ASP A 93 -10.31 3.76 15.80
CA ASP A 93 -11.08 4.46 16.82
C ASP A 93 -11.46 5.90 16.41
N THR A 94 -10.74 6.49 15.45
CA THR A 94 -11.08 7.79 14.86
C THR A 94 -12.18 7.71 13.80
N MET A 95 -12.51 6.50 13.30
CA MET A 95 -13.50 6.28 12.26
C MET A 95 -14.84 5.93 12.90
N LYS A 96 -15.81 6.82 12.78
CA LYS A 96 -17.15 6.63 13.33
C LYS A 96 -18.18 6.51 12.20
N ASP A 97 -19.16 5.65 12.38
CA ASP A 97 -20.36 5.68 11.57
C ASP A 97 -21.07 7.03 11.76
N LEU A 98 -21.67 7.53 10.70
CA LEU A 98 -22.44 8.78 10.72
C LEU A 98 -23.91 8.48 10.48
N GLU A 99 -24.79 9.07 11.27
CA GLU A 99 -26.21 9.21 10.97
C GLU A 99 -26.64 10.64 11.35
N VAL A 100 -27.21 11.37 10.39
CA VAL A 100 -27.59 12.78 10.59
C VAL A 100 -28.89 13.09 9.83
N GLU A 101 -29.78 13.84 10.46
CA GLU A 101 -30.94 14.44 9.80
C GLU A 101 -30.50 15.72 9.09
N THR A 102 -30.52 15.73 7.77
CA THR A 102 -30.03 16.85 6.93
C THR A 102 -31.15 17.82 6.54
N LEU A 103 -32.37 17.31 6.47
CA LEU A 103 -33.61 18.04 6.30
C LEU A 103 -34.66 17.37 7.19
N PRO A 104 -35.72 18.08 7.65
CA PRO A 104 -36.76 17.44 8.46
C PRO A 104 -37.32 16.17 7.77
N GLY A 105 -37.16 15.02 8.42
CA GLY A 105 -37.57 13.72 7.91
C GLY A 105 -36.63 13.07 6.90
N VAL A 106 -35.45 13.67 6.60
CA VAL A 106 -34.43 13.10 5.72
C VAL A 106 -33.19 12.75 6.51
N ILE A 107 -32.89 11.48 6.66
CA ILE A 107 -31.73 10.95 7.38
C ILE A 107 -30.74 10.39 6.39
N LEU A 108 -29.52 10.89 6.44
CA LEU A 108 -28.37 10.38 5.69
C LEU A 108 -27.36 9.75 6.64
N GLY A 109 -26.69 8.71 6.18
CA GLY A 109 -25.66 8.09 6.98
C GLY A 109 -24.63 7.35 6.17
N HIS A 110 -23.55 6.97 6.83
CA HIS A 110 -22.61 5.99 6.29
C HIS A 110 -22.14 5.01 7.38
N ARG A 111 -21.68 3.85 6.93
CA ARG A 111 -21.08 2.82 7.78
C ARG A 111 -19.75 2.40 7.22
N HIS A 112 -18.80 2.07 8.10
CA HIS A 112 -17.53 1.48 7.77
C HIS A 112 -17.64 -0.04 7.82
N ILE A 113 -17.69 -0.68 6.64
CA ILE A 113 -17.90 -2.13 6.49
C ILE A 113 -16.61 -2.77 6.02
N PRO A 114 -16.03 -3.74 6.78
CA PRO A 114 -14.84 -4.46 6.33
C PRO A 114 -15.02 -5.16 4.98
N VAL A 115 -13.94 -5.23 4.20
CA VAL A 115 -13.85 -6.13 3.04
C VAL A 115 -14.00 -7.57 3.53
N ASN A 116 -14.67 -8.44 2.79
CA ASN A 116 -14.97 -9.80 3.29
C ASN A 116 -13.75 -10.70 3.32
N ALA A 117 -12.95 -10.69 2.24
CA ALA A 117 -11.77 -11.52 2.09
C ALA A 117 -10.60 -10.73 1.46
N ILE A 118 -9.40 -10.93 1.99
CA ILE A 118 -8.19 -10.33 1.44
C ILE A 118 -7.08 -11.35 1.21
N GLY A 119 -6.25 -11.09 0.21
CA GLY A 119 -5.01 -11.79 -0.05
C GLY A 119 -3.80 -10.93 0.29
N CYS A 120 -2.99 -11.39 1.25
CA CYS A 120 -1.76 -10.73 1.67
C CYS A 120 -0.57 -11.35 0.94
N TYR A 121 0.10 -10.58 0.11
CA TYR A 121 1.38 -10.97 -0.46
C TYR A 121 2.52 -10.54 0.46
N VAL A 122 3.29 -11.51 0.95
CA VAL A 122 4.46 -11.28 1.80
C VAL A 122 5.71 -11.58 0.98
N PRO A 123 6.53 -10.57 0.64
CA PRO A 123 7.73 -10.78 -0.15
C PRO A 123 8.77 -11.65 0.56
N GLY A 124 9.54 -12.43 -0.18
CA GLY A 124 10.51 -13.36 0.41
C GLY A 124 11.70 -13.72 -0.48
N GLY A 125 11.90 -13.08 -1.61
CA GLY A 125 12.94 -13.45 -2.57
C GLY A 125 14.37 -13.23 -2.06
N ARG A 126 14.90 -12.02 -2.18
CA ARG A 126 16.25 -11.68 -1.72
C ARG A 126 16.36 -11.70 -0.19
N TYR A 127 15.35 -11.14 0.49
CA TYR A 127 15.27 -11.08 1.95
C TYR A 127 13.93 -11.62 2.44
N PRO A 128 13.89 -12.35 3.56
CA PRO A 128 12.64 -12.77 4.19
C PRO A 128 11.96 -11.56 4.85
N MET A 129 10.93 -11.01 4.20
CA MET A 129 10.27 -9.78 4.62
C MET A 129 9.23 -10.06 5.72
N VAL A 130 9.69 -10.51 6.90
CA VAL A 130 8.85 -10.87 8.05
C VAL A 130 7.89 -9.74 8.44
N ALA A 131 8.37 -8.50 8.44
CA ALA A 131 7.56 -7.33 8.81
C ALA A 131 6.37 -7.09 7.86
N SER A 132 6.45 -7.46 6.58
CA SER A 132 5.33 -7.29 5.64
C SER A 132 4.10 -8.11 6.04
N ALA A 133 4.28 -9.24 6.75
CA ALA A 133 3.17 -9.98 7.32
C ALA A 133 2.46 -9.17 8.44
N HIS A 134 3.20 -8.44 9.27
CA HIS A 134 2.60 -7.60 10.31
C HIS A 134 1.76 -6.48 9.70
N MET A 135 2.30 -5.81 8.68
CA MET A 135 1.71 -4.62 8.07
C MET A 135 0.39 -4.93 7.36
N SER A 136 0.30 -6.06 6.69
CA SER A 136 -0.90 -6.45 5.95
C SER A 136 -1.91 -7.20 6.83
N ILE A 137 -1.49 -8.29 7.48
CA ILE A 137 -2.40 -9.22 8.17
C ILE A 137 -2.95 -8.61 9.46
N VAL A 138 -2.07 -8.04 10.31
CA VAL A 138 -2.49 -7.47 11.60
C VAL A 138 -3.42 -6.28 11.39
N THR A 139 -3.10 -5.40 10.44
CA THR A 139 -3.93 -4.22 10.13
C THR A 139 -5.31 -4.64 9.61
N ALA A 140 -5.38 -5.67 8.76
CA ALA A 140 -6.64 -6.22 8.27
C ALA A 140 -7.48 -6.86 9.39
N ARG A 141 -6.85 -7.57 10.31
CA ARG A 141 -7.56 -8.13 11.49
C ARG A 141 -8.15 -7.03 12.36
N VAL A 142 -7.42 -5.95 12.61
CA VAL A 142 -7.93 -4.79 13.34
C VAL A 142 -9.12 -4.15 12.61
N ALA A 143 -9.07 -4.05 11.29
CA ALA A 143 -10.21 -3.57 10.50
C ALA A 143 -11.46 -4.45 10.66
N GLY A 144 -11.30 -5.74 10.94
CA GLY A 144 -12.39 -6.70 11.11
C GLY A 144 -12.62 -7.59 9.89
N VAL A 145 -11.62 -7.70 9.00
CA VAL A 145 -11.66 -8.63 7.86
C VAL A 145 -11.76 -10.07 8.39
N LYS A 146 -12.73 -10.81 7.86
CA LYS A 146 -13.04 -12.15 8.38
C LYS A 146 -12.16 -13.25 7.79
N ARG A 147 -11.84 -13.16 6.49
CA ARG A 147 -10.99 -14.14 5.81
C ARG A 147 -9.73 -13.48 5.28
N ILE A 148 -8.58 -13.91 5.78
CA ILE A 148 -7.26 -13.42 5.40
C ILE A 148 -6.42 -14.59 4.93
N ILE A 149 -6.08 -14.62 3.64
CA ILE A 149 -5.10 -15.55 3.10
C ILE A 149 -3.76 -14.84 2.93
N ALA A 150 -2.67 -15.57 3.17
CA ALA A 150 -1.33 -15.04 3.06
C ALA A 150 -0.47 -15.94 2.18
N CYS A 151 0.22 -15.35 1.21
CA CYS A 151 1.15 -16.04 0.31
C CYS A 151 2.55 -15.47 0.49
N ALA A 152 3.54 -16.36 0.59
CA ALA A 152 4.96 -16.01 0.54
C ALA A 152 5.71 -17.01 -0.36
N PRO A 153 6.75 -16.56 -1.11
CA PRO A 153 7.54 -17.45 -1.92
C PRO A 153 8.30 -18.48 -1.08
N PRO A 154 8.66 -19.63 -1.66
CA PRO A 154 9.54 -20.57 -0.99
C PRO A 154 10.93 -19.95 -0.76
N PHE A 155 11.58 -20.41 0.30
CA PHE A 155 12.94 -20.03 0.64
C PHE A 155 13.79 -21.31 0.78
N LYS A 156 14.83 -21.43 -0.03
CA LYS A 156 15.70 -22.62 -0.03
C LYS A 156 14.94 -23.96 -0.12
N GLY A 157 13.91 -24.00 -0.96
CA GLY A 157 13.13 -25.23 -1.21
C GLY A 157 12.06 -25.54 -0.15
N GLY A 158 11.60 -24.56 0.63
CA GLY A 158 10.53 -24.74 1.62
C GLY A 158 9.97 -23.43 2.15
N PRO A 159 9.04 -23.46 3.11
CA PRO A 159 8.55 -22.28 3.78
C PRO A 159 9.64 -21.66 4.66
N HIS A 160 9.74 -20.30 4.66
CA HIS A 160 10.63 -19.62 5.60
C HIS A 160 10.01 -19.59 7.00
N PRO A 161 10.64 -20.21 8.04
CA PRO A 161 10.02 -20.39 9.35
C PRO A 161 9.52 -19.09 10.00
N ALA A 162 10.34 -18.01 9.99
CA ALA A 162 9.97 -16.76 10.61
C ALA A 162 8.83 -16.04 9.86
N ILE A 163 8.75 -16.17 8.51
CA ILE A 163 7.61 -15.63 7.72
C ILE A 163 6.32 -16.37 8.07
N VAL A 164 6.37 -17.70 8.15
CA VAL A 164 5.22 -18.52 8.57
C VAL A 164 4.76 -18.15 9.98
N ALA A 165 5.70 -18.02 10.94
CA ALA A 165 5.39 -17.58 12.29
C ALA A 165 4.71 -16.19 12.30
N ALA A 166 5.22 -15.24 11.54
CA ALA A 166 4.67 -13.90 11.45
C ALA A 166 3.27 -13.88 10.82
N MET A 167 3.04 -14.65 9.75
CA MET A 167 1.71 -14.78 9.14
C MET A 167 0.71 -15.41 10.10
N HIS A 168 1.10 -16.48 10.80
CA HIS A 168 0.25 -17.17 11.76
C HIS A 168 -0.10 -16.28 12.97
N PHE A 169 0.90 -15.66 13.63
CA PHE A 169 0.67 -14.77 14.79
C PHE A 169 -0.07 -13.49 14.39
N GLY A 170 0.10 -13.02 13.15
CA GLY A 170 -0.67 -11.91 12.59
C GLY A 170 -2.15 -12.22 12.47
N GLY A 171 -2.50 -13.52 12.35
CA GLY A 171 -3.87 -14.00 12.27
C GLY A 171 -4.32 -14.36 10.85
N ALA A 172 -3.43 -14.81 9.96
CA ALA A 172 -3.82 -15.38 8.67
C ALA A 172 -4.65 -16.66 8.89
N ASP A 173 -5.76 -16.82 8.17
CA ASP A 173 -6.61 -18.02 8.21
C ASP A 173 -6.05 -19.14 7.34
N GLU A 174 -5.38 -18.75 6.27
CA GLU A 174 -4.79 -19.66 5.29
C GLU A 174 -3.39 -19.15 4.91
N ILE A 175 -2.40 -20.04 4.96
CA ILE A 175 -1.01 -19.72 4.61
C ILE A 175 -0.57 -20.60 3.45
N TYR A 176 -0.09 -19.96 2.39
CA TYR A 176 0.38 -20.61 1.17
C TYR A 176 1.86 -20.30 0.92
N VAL A 177 2.63 -21.33 0.57
CA VAL A 177 4.02 -21.18 0.09
C VAL A 177 3.98 -21.04 -1.43
N LEU A 178 3.74 -19.82 -1.88
CA LEU A 178 3.58 -19.48 -3.30
C LEU A 178 4.00 -18.03 -3.51
N GLY A 179 4.85 -17.77 -4.48
CA GLY A 179 5.43 -16.44 -4.74
C GLY A 179 4.99 -15.82 -6.06
N GLY A 180 5.49 -14.62 -6.33
CA GLY A 180 5.41 -13.96 -7.63
C GLY A 180 4.02 -13.58 -8.11
N VAL A 181 3.93 -13.32 -9.41
CA VAL A 181 2.68 -12.96 -10.10
C VAL A 181 1.64 -14.06 -9.99
N GLN A 182 2.07 -15.33 -10.03
CA GLN A 182 1.18 -16.48 -9.94
C GLN A 182 0.44 -16.55 -8.58
N ALA A 183 1.08 -16.13 -7.48
CA ALA A 183 0.41 -16.02 -6.18
C ALA A 183 -0.67 -14.94 -6.18
N VAL A 184 -0.35 -13.76 -6.71
CA VAL A 184 -1.30 -12.65 -6.85
C VAL A 184 -2.46 -13.03 -7.76
N ALA A 185 -2.17 -13.68 -8.89
CA ALA A 185 -3.17 -14.18 -9.82
C ALA A 185 -4.09 -15.22 -9.16
N ALA A 186 -3.53 -16.22 -8.46
CA ALA A 186 -4.31 -17.23 -7.77
C ALA A 186 -5.27 -16.64 -6.72
N MET A 187 -4.78 -15.69 -5.92
CA MET A 187 -5.61 -15.00 -4.93
C MET A 187 -6.72 -14.17 -5.57
N ALA A 188 -6.45 -13.49 -6.69
CA ALA A 188 -7.42 -12.61 -7.34
C ALA A 188 -8.44 -13.36 -8.21
N LEU A 189 -7.98 -14.33 -9.00
CA LEU A 189 -8.78 -15.04 -10.02
C LEU A 189 -9.46 -16.30 -9.47
N GLY A 190 -8.94 -16.82 -8.36
CA GLY A 190 -9.33 -18.11 -7.82
C GLY A 190 -8.81 -19.27 -8.66
N THR A 191 -8.55 -20.40 -7.99
CA THR A 191 -8.20 -21.69 -8.58
C THR A 191 -9.03 -22.79 -7.92
N GLU A 192 -8.77 -24.05 -8.23
CA GLU A 192 -9.47 -25.18 -7.58
C GLU A 192 -9.14 -25.27 -6.09
N THR A 193 -7.91 -24.83 -5.68
CA THR A 193 -7.43 -24.92 -4.30
C THR A 193 -7.41 -23.60 -3.54
N ILE A 194 -7.48 -22.46 -4.23
CA ILE A 194 -7.44 -21.13 -3.64
C ILE A 194 -8.72 -20.37 -4.01
N ALA A 195 -9.64 -20.24 -3.06
CA ALA A 195 -10.83 -19.43 -3.29
C ALA A 195 -10.46 -17.95 -3.44
N PRO A 196 -11.06 -17.21 -4.39
CA PRO A 196 -10.70 -15.82 -4.66
C PRO A 196 -10.96 -14.89 -3.47
N VAL A 197 -10.30 -13.74 -3.50
CA VAL A 197 -10.46 -12.67 -2.52
C VAL A 197 -11.00 -11.40 -3.17
N ASP A 198 -11.48 -10.47 -2.36
CA ASP A 198 -12.03 -9.19 -2.84
C ASP A 198 -10.94 -8.11 -2.98
N MET A 199 -9.80 -8.28 -2.30
CA MET A 199 -8.72 -7.30 -2.30
C MET A 199 -7.35 -7.95 -2.13
N ILE A 200 -6.35 -7.47 -2.86
CA ILE A 200 -4.94 -7.87 -2.74
C ILE A 200 -4.14 -6.77 -2.07
N VAL A 201 -3.34 -7.14 -1.07
CA VAL A 201 -2.51 -6.21 -0.32
C VAL A 201 -1.08 -6.72 -0.18
N GLY A 202 -0.16 -5.81 0.05
CA GLY A 202 1.26 -6.09 0.27
C GLY A 202 2.16 -5.52 -0.81
N PRO A 203 3.42 -5.19 -0.45
CA PRO A 203 4.43 -4.71 -1.37
C PRO A 203 5.02 -5.85 -2.19
N GLY A 204 5.72 -5.52 -3.26
CA GLY A 204 6.42 -6.51 -4.05
C GLY A 204 7.34 -5.87 -5.10
N ASN A 205 8.02 -6.70 -5.88
CA ASN A 205 8.83 -6.23 -6.99
C ASN A 205 7.96 -5.64 -8.12
N ALA A 206 8.59 -5.14 -9.18
CA ALA A 206 7.89 -4.52 -10.30
C ALA A 206 6.81 -5.43 -10.94
N TYR A 207 7.02 -6.75 -10.97
CA TYR A 207 6.07 -7.70 -11.52
C TYR A 207 4.84 -7.87 -10.63
N VAL A 208 5.02 -7.94 -9.32
CA VAL A 208 3.91 -8.01 -8.34
C VAL A 208 3.10 -6.72 -8.36
N ALA A 209 3.77 -5.56 -8.38
CA ALA A 209 3.10 -4.26 -8.48
C ALA A 209 2.29 -4.15 -9.78
N GLU A 210 2.85 -4.59 -10.90
CA GLU A 210 2.17 -4.60 -12.20
C GLU A 210 0.98 -5.59 -12.23
N ALA A 211 1.11 -6.76 -11.59
CA ALA A 211 -0.01 -7.69 -11.46
C ALA A 211 -1.18 -7.08 -10.69
N LYS A 212 -0.91 -6.40 -9.58
CA LYS A 212 -1.93 -5.66 -8.83
C LYS A 212 -2.58 -4.58 -9.71
N ARG A 213 -1.78 -3.83 -10.49
CA ARG A 213 -2.28 -2.80 -11.40
C ARG A 213 -3.23 -3.37 -12.47
N GLN A 214 -2.90 -4.50 -13.07
CA GLN A 214 -3.73 -5.14 -14.11
C GLN A 214 -5.01 -5.76 -13.53
N LEU A 215 -4.97 -6.23 -12.29
CA LEU A 215 -6.11 -6.85 -11.62
C LEU A 215 -7.02 -5.83 -10.92
N PHE A 216 -6.58 -4.58 -10.77
CA PHE A 216 -7.40 -3.52 -10.17
C PHE A 216 -8.68 -3.30 -10.99
N GLY A 217 -9.81 -3.28 -10.30
CA GLY A 217 -11.14 -3.25 -10.90
C GLY A 217 -11.83 -4.63 -10.86
N ARG A 218 -11.10 -5.73 -11.06
CA ARG A 218 -11.59 -7.08 -10.77
C ARG A 218 -11.53 -7.38 -9.27
N VAL A 219 -10.44 -6.97 -8.62
CA VAL A 219 -10.27 -6.96 -7.17
C VAL A 219 -9.79 -5.58 -6.71
N GLY A 220 -10.01 -5.25 -5.44
CA GLY A 220 -9.39 -4.08 -4.83
C GLY A 220 -7.89 -4.28 -4.64
N ILE A 221 -7.15 -3.18 -4.54
CA ILE A 221 -5.75 -3.18 -4.12
C ILE A 221 -5.54 -2.14 -3.02
N ASP A 222 -4.52 -2.34 -2.19
CA ASP A 222 -4.10 -1.35 -1.19
C ASP A 222 -3.57 -0.06 -1.84
N LEU A 223 -2.49 -0.21 -2.63
CA LEU A 223 -1.84 0.84 -3.38
C LEU A 223 -0.82 0.22 -4.35
N LEU A 224 -0.19 1.04 -5.18
CA LEU A 224 0.91 0.61 -6.06
C LEU A 224 2.24 0.84 -5.32
N ALA A 225 2.81 -0.22 -4.76
CA ALA A 225 4.10 -0.26 -4.11
C ALA A 225 5.10 -1.04 -4.99
N GLY A 226 5.96 -0.33 -5.68
CA GLY A 226 7.06 -0.85 -6.49
C GLY A 226 8.40 -0.82 -5.74
N PRO A 227 9.53 -0.60 -6.45
CA PRO A 227 10.84 -0.44 -5.82
C PRO A 227 10.84 0.68 -4.78
N THR A 228 11.46 0.41 -3.63
CA THR A 228 11.56 1.35 -2.50
C THR A 228 12.24 2.67 -2.90
N GLU A 229 11.66 3.78 -2.46
CA GLU A 229 12.14 5.14 -2.68
C GLU A 229 12.41 5.82 -1.33
N THR A 230 13.53 6.52 -1.19
CA THR A 230 13.81 7.30 0.02
C THR A 230 14.28 8.71 -0.31
N LEU A 231 13.79 9.66 0.48
CA LEU A 231 14.21 11.05 0.50
C LEU A 231 14.69 11.39 1.91
N VAL A 232 15.94 11.79 2.04
CA VAL A 232 16.50 12.37 3.27
C VAL A 232 16.52 13.89 3.12
N ILE A 233 15.79 14.58 3.98
CA ILE A 233 15.79 16.04 4.12
C ILE A 233 16.61 16.39 5.35
N ALA A 234 17.71 17.11 5.20
CA ALA A 234 18.62 17.40 6.30
C ALA A 234 19.23 18.80 6.21
N ASP A 235 19.54 19.39 7.35
CA ASP A 235 20.33 20.60 7.47
C ASP A 235 21.64 20.33 8.23
N ASP A 236 22.41 21.35 8.54
CA ASP A 236 23.71 21.25 9.23
C ASP A 236 23.61 20.88 10.72
N SER A 237 22.42 20.49 11.22
CA SER A 237 22.22 19.97 12.57
C SER A 237 22.59 18.49 12.71
N VAL A 238 22.80 17.79 11.59
CA VAL A 238 23.25 16.40 11.52
C VAL A 238 24.51 16.30 10.65
N ASP A 239 25.16 15.15 10.67
CA ASP A 239 26.38 14.88 9.88
C ASP A 239 26.12 14.03 8.65
N GLY A 240 27.17 13.90 7.82
CA GLY A 240 27.10 13.13 6.59
C GLY A 240 26.97 11.62 6.80
N GLU A 241 27.48 11.09 7.93
CA GLU A 241 27.43 9.66 8.22
C GLU A 241 26.00 9.17 8.44
N ILE A 242 25.20 9.87 9.25
CA ILE A 242 23.80 9.51 9.47
C ILE A 242 22.98 9.60 8.18
N CYS A 243 23.18 10.66 7.38
CA CYS A 243 22.49 10.83 6.09
C CYS A 243 22.84 9.68 5.12
N ALA A 244 24.13 9.38 4.98
CA ALA A 244 24.61 8.31 4.10
C ALA A 244 24.13 6.93 4.54
N THR A 245 24.10 6.68 5.86
CA THR A 245 23.62 5.40 6.42
C THR A 245 22.14 5.21 6.13
N ASP A 246 21.31 6.23 6.32
CA ASP A 246 19.86 6.14 6.06
C ASP A 246 19.56 5.99 4.56
N LEU A 247 20.32 6.68 3.67
CA LEU A 247 20.20 6.53 2.23
C LEU A 247 20.55 5.12 1.77
N LEU A 248 21.72 4.59 2.19
CA LEU A 248 22.19 3.27 1.79
C LEU A 248 21.37 2.13 2.41
N GLY A 249 20.87 2.32 3.64
CA GLY A 249 20.00 1.36 4.32
C GLY A 249 18.67 1.14 3.58
N GLN A 250 18.22 2.10 2.79
CA GLN A 250 17.05 1.93 1.92
C GLN A 250 17.45 1.51 0.49
N ALA A 251 18.58 1.99 -0.01
CA ALA A 251 19.09 1.60 -1.34
C ALA A 251 19.41 0.09 -1.44
N GLU A 252 19.68 -0.60 -0.34
CA GLU A 252 19.93 -2.06 -0.30
C GLU A 252 18.73 -2.93 -0.71
N HIS A 253 17.50 -2.38 -0.70
CA HIS A 253 16.31 -3.11 -1.14
C HIS A 253 16.40 -3.60 -2.57
N GLY A 254 17.11 -2.87 -3.43
CA GLY A 254 17.35 -3.30 -4.80
C GLY A 254 18.08 -2.28 -5.66
N PRO A 255 18.66 -2.71 -6.78
CA PRO A 255 19.48 -1.85 -7.65
C PRO A 255 18.68 -0.72 -8.34
N THR A 256 17.36 -0.71 -8.21
CA THR A 256 16.47 0.31 -8.80
C THR A 256 15.79 1.18 -7.74
N SER A 257 16.32 1.22 -6.50
CA SER A 257 15.77 1.98 -5.37
C SER A 257 16.35 3.41 -5.36
N PRO A 258 15.55 4.46 -5.65
CA PRO A 258 16.02 5.84 -5.56
C PRO A 258 16.38 6.22 -4.13
N ALA A 259 17.51 6.91 -3.96
CA ALA A 259 17.98 7.45 -2.70
C ALA A 259 18.39 8.91 -2.89
N VAL A 260 17.60 9.84 -2.35
CA VAL A 260 17.75 11.27 -2.61
C VAL A 260 18.10 12.01 -1.33
N LEU A 261 19.18 12.81 -1.36
CA LEU A 261 19.47 13.80 -0.33
C LEU A 261 18.97 15.18 -0.79
N LEU A 262 18.21 15.82 0.06
CA LEU A 262 17.75 17.19 -0.09
C LEU A 262 18.24 18.03 1.11
N THR A 263 19.03 19.07 0.87
CA THR A 263 19.64 19.84 1.95
C THR A 263 19.80 21.32 1.57
N ASN A 264 19.87 22.17 2.57
CA ASN A 264 20.29 23.59 2.41
C ASN A 264 21.76 23.83 2.78
N SER A 265 22.53 22.76 3.02
CA SER A 265 23.96 22.82 3.37
C SER A 265 24.80 22.11 2.31
N GLU A 266 25.54 22.86 1.49
CA GLU A 266 26.46 22.27 0.51
C GLU A 266 27.57 21.46 1.19
N LYS A 267 27.99 21.87 2.39
CA LYS A 267 28.97 21.10 3.18
C LYS A 267 28.40 19.71 3.52
N LEU A 268 27.18 19.66 4.08
CA LEU A 268 26.53 18.39 4.42
C LEU A 268 26.36 17.49 3.17
N ALA A 269 25.97 18.10 2.04
CA ALA A 269 25.84 17.37 0.79
C ALA A 269 27.13 16.66 0.38
N ARG A 270 28.27 17.37 0.44
CA ARG A 270 29.60 16.80 0.11
C ARG A 270 30.05 15.77 1.13
N ASP A 271 29.86 16.05 2.43
CA ASP A 271 30.21 15.11 3.50
C ASP A 271 29.40 13.82 3.35
N THR A 272 28.11 13.90 3.05
CA THR A 272 27.25 12.72 2.80
C THR A 272 27.75 11.89 1.60
N MET A 273 28.12 12.53 0.50
CA MET A 273 28.69 11.83 -0.67
C MET A 273 29.99 11.09 -0.32
N ASN A 274 30.86 11.71 0.46
CA ASN A 274 32.11 11.07 0.92
C ASN A 274 31.82 9.88 1.84
N GLU A 275 30.85 10.02 2.74
CA GLU A 275 30.43 8.94 3.64
C GLU A 275 29.76 7.78 2.90
N VAL A 276 28.97 8.04 1.85
CA VAL A 276 28.45 6.98 0.97
C VAL A 276 29.59 6.18 0.36
N GLU A 277 30.63 6.84 -0.17
CA GLU A 277 31.79 6.14 -0.74
C GLU A 277 32.55 5.31 0.30
N ARG A 278 32.64 5.81 1.56
CA ARG A 278 33.27 5.09 2.65
C ARG A 278 32.45 3.86 3.04
N LEU A 279 31.13 4.04 3.25
CA LEU A 279 30.21 2.98 3.69
C LEU A 279 30.08 1.86 2.65
N LEU A 280 30.08 2.17 1.35
CA LEU A 280 30.05 1.18 0.28
C LEU A 280 31.28 0.25 0.25
N LYS A 281 32.37 0.60 0.95
CA LYS A 281 33.57 -0.28 1.07
C LYS A 281 33.41 -1.32 2.20
N ILE A 282 32.47 -1.11 3.13
CA ILE A 282 32.34 -1.92 4.33
C ILE A 282 30.97 -2.61 4.52
N LEU A 283 29.92 -2.12 3.83
CA LEU A 283 28.57 -2.70 3.96
C LEU A 283 28.48 -4.03 3.21
N PRO A 284 27.93 -5.09 3.82
CA PRO A 284 27.71 -6.38 3.15
C PRO A 284 26.78 -6.30 1.95
N THR A 285 25.94 -5.28 1.87
CA THR A 285 24.92 -5.04 0.83
C THR A 285 25.38 -4.05 -0.23
N ALA A 286 26.69 -3.70 -0.24
CA ALA A 286 27.28 -2.68 -1.12
C ALA A 286 26.99 -2.89 -2.62
N ASP A 287 26.91 -4.15 -3.09
CA ASP A 287 26.62 -4.44 -4.50
C ASP A 287 25.23 -3.90 -4.92
N ALA A 288 24.23 -4.10 -4.09
CA ALA A 288 22.87 -3.61 -4.38
C ALA A 288 22.73 -2.11 -4.12
N ALA A 289 23.16 -1.66 -2.93
CA ALA A 289 23.09 -0.26 -2.54
C ALA A 289 23.96 0.65 -3.42
N GLY A 290 25.17 0.19 -3.78
CA GLY A 290 26.08 0.92 -4.65
C GLY A 290 25.53 1.09 -6.06
N LYS A 291 24.91 0.04 -6.63
CA LYS A 291 24.25 0.16 -7.93
C LYS A 291 23.07 1.11 -7.89
N ALA A 292 22.23 1.00 -6.87
CA ALA A 292 21.10 1.91 -6.66
C ALA A 292 21.56 3.36 -6.51
N TRP A 293 22.60 3.61 -5.71
CA TRP A 293 23.19 4.94 -5.56
C TRP A 293 23.80 5.47 -6.84
N ALA A 294 24.54 4.64 -7.59
CA ALA A 294 25.15 5.05 -8.85
C ALA A 294 24.10 5.49 -9.87
N ASP A 295 23.06 4.67 -10.05
CA ASP A 295 22.06 4.82 -11.10
C ASP A 295 20.89 5.76 -10.71
N PHE A 296 20.49 5.77 -9.43
CA PHE A 296 19.27 6.47 -8.96
C PHE A 296 19.53 7.41 -7.77
N GLY A 297 20.75 7.51 -7.26
CA GLY A 297 21.10 8.45 -6.20
C GLY A 297 21.08 9.89 -6.69
N GLU A 298 20.46 10.78 -5.93
CA GLU A 298 20.46 12.23 -6.22
C GLU A 298 20.91 13.02 -4.99
N VAL A 299 21.61 14.13 -5.22
CA VAL A 299 21.98 15.10 -4.17
C VAL A 299 21.60 16.49 -4.64
N ILE A 300 20.66 17.10 -3.93
CA ILE A 300 20.04 18.38 -4.28
C ILE A 300 20.30 19.39 -3.15
N VAL A 301 20.86 20.52 -3.50
CA VAL A 301 21.10 21.66 -2.59
C VAL A 301 20.11 22.76 -2.90
N CYS A 302 19.35 23.17 -1.90
CA CYS A 302 18.35 24.24 -1.95
C CYS A 302 18.83 25.48 -1.20
N ASP A 303 18.27 26.63 -1.54
CA ASP A 303 18.63 27.92 -0.92
C ASP A 303 17.81 28.20 0.36
N SER A 304 16.67 27.50 0.55
CA SER A 304 15.76 27.70 1.70
C SER A 304 14.97 26.42 2.07
N GLN A 305 14.35 26.41 3.26
CA GLN A 305 13.44 25.35 3.67
C GLN A 305 12.18 25.30 2.78
N ASP A 306 11.66 26.45 2.34
CA ASP A 306 10.53 26.51 1.41
C ASP A 306 10.86 25.82 0.09
N GLU A 307 12.05 26.02 -0.46
CA GLU A 307 12.50 25.34 -1.66
C GLU A 307 12.68 23.83 -1.42
N MET A 308 13.17 23.45 -0.23
CA MET A 308 13.25 22.03 0.14
C MET A 308 11.86 21.38 0.18
N VAL A 309 10.84 22.04 0.71
CA VAL A 309 9.45 21.58 0.72
C VAL A 309 8.92 21.43 -0.72
N GLN A 310 9.15 22.42 -1.58
CA GLN A 310 8.71 22.37 -2.98
C GLN A 310 9.35 21.21 -3.76
N GLU A 311 10.65 21.01 -3.59
CA GLU A 311 11.37 19.90 -4.23
C GLU A 311 10.93 18.54 -3.66
N ALA A 312 10.75 18.44 -2.33
CA ALA A 312 10.24 17.22 -1.71
C ALA A 312 8.83 16.84 -2.23
N ASP A 313 7.93 17.82 -2.32
CA ASP A 313 6.58 17.60 -2.88
C ASP A 313 6.61 17.28 -4.39
N ARG A 314 7.58 17.83 -5.13
CA ARG A 314 7.80 17.46 -6.56
C ARG A 314 8.27 16.01 -6.72
N ILE A 315 9.15 15.57 -5.81
CA ILE A 315 9.65 14.19 -5.76
C ILE A 315 8.52 13.26 -5.35
N ALA A 316 7.74 13.61 -4.33
CA ALA A 316 6.64 12.82 -3.79
C ALA A 316 7.06 11.40 -3.40
N SER A 317 8.13 11.29 -2.60
CA SER A 317 8.79 10.04 -2.24
C SER A 317 7.93 9.17 -1.30
N GLU A 318 8.15 7.87 -1.38
CA GLU A 318 7.59 6.87 -0.48
C GLU A 318 7.98 7.14 0.98
N HIS A 319 9.27 7.19 1.28
CA HIS A 319 9.80 7.45 2.60
C HIS A 319 10.48 8.83 2.62
N VAL A 320 10.14 9.64 3.60
CA VAL A 320 10.77 10.97 3.78
C VAL A 320 11.30 11.09 5.20
N GLN A 321 12.62 10.96 5.34
CA GLN A 321 13.34 11.19 6.61
C GLN A 321 13.69 12.67 6.73
N VAL A 322 13.19 13.33 7.76
CA VAL A 322 13.44 14.76 8.02
C VAL A 322 14.36 14.93 9.22
N MET A 323 15.60 15.33 8.98
CA MET A 323 16.63 15.53 10.00
C MET A 323 17.12 16.98 10.00
N THR A 324 16.20 17.89 10.30
CA THR A 324 16.46 19.34 10.42
C THR A 324 16.28 19.80 11.86
N ARG A 325 16.71 21.02 12.18
CA ARG A 325 16.47 21.65 13.49
C ARG A 325 14.99 21.78 13.82
N ASP A 326 14.16 22.00 12.80
CA ASP A 326 12.69 22.09 12.91
C ASP A 326 12.03 21.09 11.95
N PRO A 327 11.89 19.82 12.34
CA PRO A 327 11.20 18.83 11.51
C PRO A 327 9.68 19.07 11.41
N ASP A 328 9.08 19.77 12.39
CA ASP A 328 7.66 20.10 12.38
C ASP A 328 7.30 21.11 11.28
N TYR A 329 8.27 21.94 10.85
CA TYR A 329 8.09 22.79 9.68
C TYR A 329 7.72 21.94 8.44
N PHE A 330 8.41 20.84 8.19
CA PHE A 330 8.12 19.93 7.06
C PHE A 330 6.80 19.17 7.26
N LEU A 331 6.50 18.72 8.49
CA LEU A 331 5.20 18.12 8.81
C LEU A 331 4.02 19.01 8.45
N ASN A 332 4.16 20.32 8.71
CA ASN A 332 3.08 21.29 8.51
C ASN A 332 2.97 21.81 7.07
N ASN A 333 4.04 21.73 6.27
CA ASN A 333 4.09 22.36 4.95
C ASN A 333 4.13 21.37 3.79
N MET A 334 4.66 20.15 3.97
CA MET A 334 4.66 19.12 2.93
C MET A 334 3.27 18.51 2.71
N LYS A 335 2.99 18.11 1.48
CA LYS A 335 1.69 17.54 1.06
C LYS A 335 1.81 16.18 0.40
N ASN A 336 2.97 15.85 -0.19
CA ASN A 336 3.16 14.68 -1.04
C ASN A 336 4.26 13.76 -0.48
N TYR A 337 3.87 12.83 0.37
CA TYR A 337 4.77 11.82 0.95
C TYR A 337 4.00 10.53 1.29
N GLY A 338 4.69 9.40 1.28
CA GLY A 338 4.11 8.15 1.78
C GLY A 338 4.10 8.11 3.31
N SER A 339 5.25 8.37 3.94
CA SER A 339 5.39 8.53 5.39
C SER A 339 6.53 9.49 5.73
N LEU A 340 6.36 10.28 6.81
CA LEU A 340 7.39 11.16 7.38
C LEU A 340 8.02 10.53 8.62
N PHE A 341 9.35 10.63 8.70
CA PHE A 341 10.16 10.22 9.85
C PHE A 341 10.84 11.48 10.41
N LEU A 342 10.40 11.97 11.56
CA LEU A 342 10.70 13.31 12.05
C LEU A 342 11.79 13.30 13.11
N GLY A 343 12.91 13.91 12.78
CA GLY A 343 14.09 14.04 13.64
C GLY A 343 15.09 12.89 13.51
N SER A 344 16.30 13.13 13.99
CA SER A 344 17.43 12.18 13.88
C SER A 344 17.37 11.00 14.86
N ARG A 345 16.38 10.98 15.80
CA ARG A 345 16.18 9.88 16.74
C ARG A 345 15.27 8.78 16.21
N THR A 346 14.69 8.96 15.05
CA THR A 346 13.94 7.93 14.32
C THR A 346 14.52 7.76 12.93
N ASN A 347 14.14 6.69 12.26
CA ASN A 347 14.51 6.47 10.86
C ASN A 347 13.49 5.55 10.15
N VAL A 348 13.66 5.37 8.87
CA VAL A 348 12.81 4.51 8.04
C VAL A 348 12.80 3.07 8.57
N ALA A 349 13.95 2.51 8.96
CA ALA A 349 14.04 1.14 9.44
C ALA A 349 13.20 0.88 10.70
N TYR A 350 13.03 1.87 11.59
CA TYR A 350 12.12 1.75 12.75
C TYR A 350 10.67 1.63 12.29
N GLY A 351 10.25 2.44 11.33
CA GLY A 351 8.93 2.35 10.70
C GLY A 351 8.71 1.03 10.00
N ASP A 352 9.72 0.57 9.28
CA ASP A 352 9.67 -0.69 8.53
C ASP A 352 9.52 -1.92 9.41
N LYS A 353 10.03 -1.89 10.64
CA LYS A 353 10.16 -3.11 11.44
C LYS A 353 9.30 -3.12 12.70
N VAL A 354 9.30 -2.05 13.51
CA VAL A 354 8.91 -2.20 14.91
C VAL A 354 8.06 -1.08 15.50
N ILE A 355 8.05 0.14 14.96
CA ILE A 355 7.47 1.30 15.65
C ILE A 355 5.94 1.35 15.62
N GLY A 356 5.33 0.72 14.61
CA GLY A 356 3.87 0.58 14.49
C GLY A 356 3.22 1.25 13.30
N THR A 357 3.88 2.22 12.65
CA THR A 357 3.43 2.77 11.36
C THR A 357 3.56 1.72 10.26
N ASN A 358 2.74 1.83 9.21
CA ASN A 358 2.75 0.84 8.14
C ASN A 358 3.79 1.19 7.08
N HIS A 359 4.60 0.21 6.69
CA HIS A 359 5.65 0.37 5.69
C HIS A 359 5.21 0.10 4.24
N THR A 360 3.99 -0.35 4.03
CA THR A 360 3.45 -0.51 2.68
C THR A 360 3.00 0.85 2.19
N LEU A 361 3.84 1.52 1.43
CA LEU A 361 3.73 2.92 1.08
C LEU A 361 3.69 3.11 -0.45
N PRO A 362 3.15 4.24 -0.94
CA PRO A 362 3.03 4.50 -2.37
C PRO A 362 4.35 4.91 -2.99
N THR A 363 4.71 4.29 -4.12
CA THR A 363 5.90 4.61 -4.91
C THR A 363 5.53 5.30 -6.23
N LYS A 364 6.52 5.67 -7.03
CA LYS A 364 6.34 6.27 -8.38
C LYS A 364 5.39 7.47 -8.35
N LYS A 365 5.59 8.35 -7.37
CA LYS A 365 4.80 9.57 -7.15
C LYS A 365 3.32 9.34 -6.81
N ALA A 366 2.91 8.15 -6.46
CA ALA A 366 1.53 7.88 -6.03
C ALA A 366 1.21 8.57 -4.69
N ALA A 367 2.21 8.99 -3.93
CA ALA A 367 2.04 9.82 -2.72
C ALA A 367 1.29 11.15 -2.96
N ARG A 368 1.12 11.58 -4.23
CA ARG A 368 0.31 12.75 -4.59
C ARG A 368 -1.20 12.53 -4.46
N TYR A 369 -1.67 11.30 -4.36
CA TYR A 369 -3.11 11.00 -4.29
C TYR A 369 -3.47 9.90 -3.30
N THR A 370 -2.49 9.22 -2.70
CA THR A 370 -2.74 8.20 -1.68
C THR A 370 -1.62 8.18 -0.63
N GLY A 371 -1.97 7.87 0.60
CA GLY A 371 -1.01 7.55 1.66
C GLY A 371 -0.71 6.05 1.71
N GLY A 372 0.00 5.61 2.74
CA GLY A 372 0.31 4.22 3.01
C GLY A 372 -0.89 3.34 3.34
N LEU A 373 -0.63 2.05 3.47
CA LEU A 373 -1.59 1.10 3.97
C LEU A 373 -1.95 1.44 5.42
N TRP A 374 -3.22 1.44 5.73
CA TRP A 374 -3.74 1.69 7.07
C TRP A 374 -5.08 0.99 7.22
N VAL A 375 -5.63 0.97 8.43
CA VAL A 375 -6.87 0.25 8.74
C VAL A 375 -8.04 0.64 7.84
N GLY A 376 -8.14 1.90 7.44
CA GLY A 376 -9.22 2.40 6.56
C GLY A 376 -9.19 1.84 5.14
N LYS A 377 -8.05 1.34 4.64
CA LYS A 377 -7.99 0.68 3.32
C LYS A 377 -8.78 -0.62 3.27
N PHE A 378 -9.00 -1.26 4.41
CA PHE A 378 -9.79 -2.48 4.53
C PHE A 378 -11.27 -2.22 4.83
N LEU A 379 -11.69 -0.96 4.91
CA LEU A 379 -13.04 -0.55 5.23
C LEU A 379 -13.70 0.15 4.03
N LYS A 380 -14.87 -0.34 3.64
CA LYS A 380 -15.73 0.34 2.66
C LYS A 380 -16.59 1.34 3.41
N THR A 381 -16.58 2.61 3.00
CA THR A 381 -17.52 3.60 3.48
C THR A 381 -18.79 3.53 2.63
N CYS A 382 -19.82 2.89 3.17
CA CYS A 382 -21.08 2.65 2.47
C CYS A 382 -22.15 3.59 3.00
N THR A 383 -22.72 4.41 2.11
CA THR A 383 -23.79 5.36 2.46
C THR A 383 -25.15 4.71 2.44
N TYR A 384 -26.08 5.27 3.24
CA TYR A 384 -27.50 4.97 3.18
C TYR A 384 -28.32 6.24 3.38
N GLN A 385 -29.60 6.17 2.95
CA GLN A 385 -30.57 7.25 3.09
C GLN A 385 -31.90 6.70 3.55
N LYS A 386 -32.62 7.46 4.40
CA LYS A 386 -33.98 7.18 4.83
C LYS A 386 -34.80 8.46 4.70
N VAL A 387 -36.03 8.34 4.22
CA VAL A 387 -37.04 9.41 4.28
C VAL A 387 -38.14 8.90 5.20
N THR A 388 -38.40 9.58 6.31
CA THR A 388 -39.18 9.09 7.43
C THR A 388 -40.59 9.70 7.50
N THR A 389 -40.86 10.75 6.71
CA THR A 389 -42.16 11.44 6.68
C THR A 389 -42.69 11.58 5.26
N ASP A 390 -44.03 11.56 5.13
CA ASP A 390 -44.70 11.75 3.86
C ASP A 390 -44.40 13.14 3.27
N GLN A 391 -44.36 14.16 4.12
CA GLN A 391 -44.01 15.54 3.71
C GLN A 391 -42.61 15.61 3.11
N ALA A 392 -41.62 15.00 3.75
CA ALA A 392 -40.25 14.97 3.24
C ALA A 392 -40.17 14.20 1.89
N SER A 393 -40.86 13.06 1.82
CA SER A 393 -40.90 12.25 0.60
C SER A 393 -41.52 13.01 -0.58
N SER A 394 -42.61 13.74 -0.35
CA SER A 394 -43.26 14.57 -1.36
C SER A 394 -42.35 15.73 -1.80
N MET A 395 -41.80 16.46 -0.84
CA MET A 395 -40.92 17.59 -1.10
C MET A 395 -39.69 17.18 -1.93
N ILE A 396 -38.95 16.15 -1.50
CA ILE A 396 -37.78 15.64 -2.21
C ILE A 396 -38.18 15.11 -3.61
N GLY A 397 -39.34 14.45 -3.70
CA GLY A 397 -39.85 13.94 -4.96
C GLY A 397 -40.09 15.03 -6.00
N GLU A 398 -40.58 16.20 -5.62
CA GLU A 398 -40.77 17.33 -6.51
C GLU A 398 -39.45 17.85 -7.10
N TYR A 399 -38.43 18.05 -6.25
CA TYR A 399 -37.11 18.47 -6.73
C TYR A 399 -36.47 17.40 -7.62
N CYS A 400 -36.54 16.13 -7.20
CA CYS A 400 -36.01 15.00 -7.96
C CYS A 400 -36.65 14.90 -9.34
N SER A 401 -37.99 14.98 -9.42
CA SER A 401 -38.70 14.91 -10.70
C SER A 401 -38.27 16.01 -11.69
N ARG A 402 -38.18 17.26 -11.22
CA ARG A 402 -37.75 18.37 -12.06
C ARG A 402 -36.32 18.21 -12.58
N LEU A 403 -35.40 17.75 -11.72
CA LEU A 403 -34.02 17.51 -12.13
C LEU A 403 -33.90 16.35 -13.12
N CYS A 404 -34.67 15.26 -12.90
CA CYS A 404 -34.68 14.13 -13.83
C CYS A 404 -35.22 14.52 -15.20
N ILE A 405 -36.25 15.37 -15.26
CA ILE A 405 -36.76 15.89 -16.55
C ILE A 405 -35.74 16.78 -17.23
N LEU A 406 -35.05 17.66 -16.49
CA LEU A 406 -33.97 18.47 -17.01
C LEU A 406 -32.85 17.64 -17.66
N GLU A 407 -32.58 16.46 -17.11
CA GLU A 407 -31.58 15.51 -17.61
C GLU A 407 -32.12 14.53 -18.65
N GLY A 408 -33.44 14.58 -18.98
CA GLY A 408 -34.10 13.67 -19.92
C GLY A 408 -34.43 12.28 -19.34
N PHE A 409 -34.30 12.06 -17.99
CA PHE A 409 -34.57 10.80 -17.34
C PHE A 409 -36.05 10.66 -16.91
N SER A 410 -36.95 10.47 -17.87
CA SER A 410 -38.42 10.39 -17.62
C SER A 410 -38.80 9.26 -16.65
N ALA A 411 -38.16 8.08 -16.72
CA ALA A 411 -38.44 6.98 -15.82
C ALA A 411 -37.99 7.28 -14.39
N HIS A 412 -36.86 7.98 -14.19
CA HIS A 412 -36.42 8.46 -12.88
C HIS A 412 -37.38 9.53 -12.33
N ALA A 413 -37.84 10.45 -13.19
CA ALA A 413 -38.86 11.43 -12.81
C ALA A 413 -40.12 10.74 -12.32
N GLU A 414 -40.55 9.66 -12.97
CA GLU A 414 -41.74 8.91 -12.56
C GLU A 414 -41.57 8.17 -11.22
N GLN A 415 -40.34 7.70 -10.89
CA GLN A 415 -40.06 7.20 -9.54
C GLN A 415 -40.30 8.27 -8.45
N ALA A 416 -39.99 9.51 -8.73
CA ALA A 416 -40.28 10.64 -7.85
C ALA A 416 -41.76 10.98 -7.84
N ASN A 417 -42.41 11.11 -9.02
CA ASN A 417 -43.80 11.49 -9.17
C ASN A 417 -44.77 10.55 -8.48
N VAL A 418 -44.52 9.22 -8.51
CA VAL A 418 -45.36 8.25 -7.81
C VAL A 418 -45.32 8.48 -6.29
N ARG A 419 -44.22 8.94 -5.75
CA ARG A 419 -44.09 9.28 -4.32
C ARG A 419 -44.80 10.60 -4.00
N VAL A 420 -44.68 11.59 -4.84
CA VAL A 420 -45.44 12.87 -4.72
C VAL A 420 -46.95 12.62 -4.73
N ARG A 421 -47.44 11.79 -5.65
CA ARG A 421 -48.87 11.39 -5.68
C ARG A 421 -49.27 10.62 -4.38
N ARG A 422 -48.48 9.63 -4.01
CA ARG A 422 -48.82 8.72 -2.92
C ARG A 422 -48.74 9.38 -1.54
N TYR A 423 -47.67 10.11 -1.28
CA TYR A 423 -47.34 10.68 0.02
C TYR A 423 -47.69 12.17 0.15
N GLY A 424 -47.73 12.89 -0.97
CA GLY A 424 -48.13 14.31 -0.99
C GLY A 424 -49.59 14.56 -1.31
N GLY A 425 -50.33 13.56 -1.73
CA GLY A 425 -51.75 13.70 -2.11
C GLY A 425 -51.95 14.59 -3.33
N ARG A 426 -50.89 14.84 -4.12
CA ARG A 426 -50.97 15.76 -5.30
C ARG A 426 -51.17 14.99 -6.57
N ASN A 427 -52.00 15.54 -7.44
CA ASN A 427 -52.21 15.00 -8.79
C ASN A 427 -51.10 15.48 -9.75
N VAL A 428 -49.94 14.76 -9.73
CA VAL A 428 -48.85 14.99 -10.65
C VAL A 428 -49.01 14.08 -11.86
N ALA A 429 -48.98 14.64 -13.05
CA ALA A 429 -49.07 13.88 -14.31
C ALA A 429 -47.91 12.88 -14.45
N TYR A 430 -48.11 11.80 -15.18
CA TYR A 430 -47.01 10.88 -15.53
C TYR A 430 -45.95 11.62 -16.35
N ALA A 431 -44.70 11.30 -16.07
CA ALA A 431 -43.58 11.89 -16.81
C ALA A 431 -43.69 11.49 -18.28
N GLN A 432 -43.73 12.50 -19.15
CA GLN A 432 -43.70 12.31 -20.61
C GLN A 432 -42.25 12.38 -21.10
N ALA A 433 -41.96 11.69 -22.18
CA ALA A 433 -40.66 11.86 -22.85
C ALA A 433 -40.48 13.33 -23.20
N ALA A 434 -39.27 13.86 -22.99
CA ALA A 434 -38.91 15.16 -23.56
C ALA A 434 -39.00 15.05 -25.10
N GLU A 435 -39.70 15.95 -25.71
CA GLU A 435 -39.78 16.07 -27.19
C GLU A 435 -38.43 16.44 -27.78
#